data_24c6a625cc83e376fcf0d9d986d55c5d
#
_entry.id   24c6a625cc83e376fcf0d9d986d55c5d
#
_cell.length_a   1.000
_cell.length_b   1.000
_cell.length_c   1.000
_cell.angle_alpha   90.00
_cell.angle_beta   90.00
_cell.angle_gamma   90.00
#
_symmetry.space_group_name_H-M   'P 1'
#
loop_
_entity.id
_entity.type
_entity.pdbx_description
1 polymer ?
#
loop_
_entity_poly.entity_id
_entity_poly.type
_entity_poly.pdbx_seq_one_letter_code
_entity_poly.pdbx_strand_id
1 'polypeptide(L)'
;MRGLGWAKSPRTHELTEAKQGVYHYTIGPYSSEVLRIAPGDRVIVETRDAFEGKVKTEEDLPSKVLRMPFVNPQNGPIMIEGAEKGDVLAVYIESMIPRGENPRGTCAMIPQFGALSGTSLTALLAEDLPEIVRKIDVDEQGVYWSKRVTLPYKPHIGTLSCSPEIDSINTLTPDQHGGNMDLPDMGPGSITYLPVRSNGARLFIGDAHACQGDGEVCGTAVEYPSTTTIRVDVIKNWSIEWPRLETEHMLMTIGSARPLEDATRIAYKDLVLWMEAEYGFDRWDAYMMLSQCGIVRLGNFV
;
A
#
# COMPACT_ATOMS: atom_id res chain seq x y z
N MET A 1 -15.70 -13.22 4.28
CA MET A 1 -15.14 -12.33 5.33
C MET A 1 -15.06 -13.12 6.63
N ARG A 2 -13.86 -13.30 7.16
CA ARG A 2 -13.72 -13.75 8.55
C ARG A 2 -14.58 -12.82 9.40
N GLY A 3 -15.37 -13.39 10.33
CA GLY A 3 -16.23 -12.61 11.21
C GLY A 3 -15.42 -11.65 12.08
N LEU A 4 -14.96 -10.55 11.45
CA LEU A 4 -14.33 -9.45 12.14
C LEU A 4 -15.36 -8.89 13.14
N GLY A 5 -15.00 -8.91 14.40
CA GLY A 5 -15.84 -8.39 15.48
C GLY A 5 -15.93 -6.87 15.49
N TRP A 6 -16.18 -6.28 14.33
CA TRP A 6 -16.27 -4.82 14.22
C TRP A 6 -17.15 -4.24 15.32
N ALA A 7 -16.60 -3.36 16.13
CA ALA A 7 -17.35 -2.69 17.19
C ALA A 7 -18.62 -2.06 16.61
N LYS A 8 -19.78 -2.28 17.27
CA LYS A 8 -21.06 -1.72 16.80
C LYS A 8 -21.07 -0.19 16.77
N SER A 9 -20.21 0.45 17.56
CA SER A 9 -20.04 1.90 17.62
C SER A 9 -18.54 2.24 17.71
N PRO A 10 -17.83 2.26 16.57
CA PRO A 10 -16.42 2.61 16.57
C PRO A 10 -16.22 4.07 16.97
N ARG A 11 -15.17 4.34 17.75
CA ARG A 11 -14.69 5.72 17.87
C ARG A 11 -14.05 6.13 16.57
N THR A 12 -14.19 7.40 16.22
CA THR A 12 -13.51 7.96 15.04
C THR A 12 -12.42 8.89 15.51
N HIS A 13 -11.23 8.64 15.03
CA HIS A 13 -10.04 9.46 15.26
C HIS A 13 -9.66 10.16 13.96
N GLU A 14 -9.01 11.30 14.07
CA GLU A 14 -8.48 12.04 12.93
C GLU A 14 -6.96 12.13 13.05
N LEU A 15 -6.25 11.76 12.00
CA LEU A 15 -4.82 11.96 11.84
C LEU A 15 -4.59 12.94 10.69
N THR A 16 -4.77 14.21 11.03
CA THR A 16 -4.53 15.33 10.10
C THR A 16 -3.03 15.56 9.90
N GLU A 17 -2.64 16.30 8.86
CA GLU A 17 -1.25 16.71 8.67
C GLU A 17 -0.66 17.40 9.89
N ALA A 18 -1.45 18.25 10.55
CA ALA A 18 -1.02 18.96 11.75
C ALA A 18 -0.74 18.02 12.93
N LYS A 19 -1.55 16.96 13.10
CA LYS A 19 -1.33 15.93 14.13
C LYS A 19 -0.17 15.01 13.79
N GLN A 20 0.01 14.67 12.50
CA GLN A 20 1.13 13.88 12.05
C GLN A 20 2.46 14.56 12.35
N GLY A 21 2.57 15.83 12.06
CA GLY A 21 3.77 16.64 12.29
C GLY A 21 4.97 16.17 11.49
N VAL A 22 5.59 15.05 11.91
CA VAL A 22 6.75 14.47 11.22
C VAL A 22 6.34 13.25 10.43
N TYR A 23 6.62 13.26 9.13
CA TYR A 23 6.43 12.11 8.24
C TYR A 23 7.64 11.19 8.24
N HIS A 24 7.42 9.91 7.97
CA HIS A 24 8.45 8.87 8.02
C HIS A 24 8.78 8.37 6.62
N TYR A 25 10.08 8.15 6.37
CA TYR A 25 10.62 7.54 5.14
C TYR A 25 11.20 6.16 5.40
N THR A 26 11.05 5.69 6.62
CA THR A 26 11.33 4.32 7.04
C THR A 26 10.22 3.82 7.93
N ILE A 27 9.89 2.54 7.79
CA ILE A 27 8.93 1.81 8.60
C ILE A 27 9.74 0.99 9.61
N GLY A 28 9.55 1.27 10.89
CA GLY A 28 10.32 0.58 11.94
C GLY A 28 9.87 0.94 13.36
N PRO A 29 10.41 0.25 14.38
CA PRO A 29 9.95 0.36 15.76
C PRO A 29 10.43 1.61 16.51
N TYR A 30 11.30 2.41 15.90
CA TYR A 30 12.00 3.48 16.62
C TYR A 30 11.31 4.84 16.56
N SER A 31 10.29 5.01 15.73
CA SER A 31 9.51 6.24 15.64
C SER A 31 8.55 6.37 16.83
N SER A 32 8.35 7.59 17.33
CA SER A 32 7.33 7.84 18.36
C SER A 32 5.91 7.69 17.78
N GLU A 33 4.99 7.15 18.57
CA GLU A 33 3.59 7.07 18.19
C GLU A 33 2.98 8.47 18.01
N VAL A 34 2.12 8.62 16.99
CA VAL A 34 1.38 9.86 16.75
C VAL A 34 -0.09 9.72 17.16
N LEU A 35 -0.58 8.48 17.23
CA LEU A 35 -1.95 8.16 17.57
C LEU A 35 -2.02 6.78 18.22
N ARG A 36 -2.95 6.60 19.18
CA ARG A 36 -3.28 5.31 19.79
C ARG A 36 -4.78 5.08 19.69
N ILE A 37 -5.17 3.89 19.24
CA ILE A 37 -6.57 3.50 19.01
C ILE A 37 -6.86 2.11 19.58
N ALA A 38 -8.12 1.85 19.88
CA ALA A 38 -8.59 0.51 20.25
C ALA A 38 -8.93 -0.31 18.98
N PRO A 39 -8.86 -1.66 19.05
CA PRO A 39 -9.37 -2.51 17.99
C PRO A 39 -10.85 -2.20 17.67
N GLY A 40 -11.17 -2.14 16.38
CA GLY A 40 -12.49 -1.78 15.88
C GLY A 40 -12.70 -0.28 15.64
N ASP A 41 -11.81 0.58 16.10
CA ASP A 41 -11.89 2.02 15.86
C ASP A 41 -11.65 2.40 14.41
N ARG A 42 -12.11 3.60 14.05
CA ARG A 42 -11.95 4.21 12.73
C ARG A 42 -10.91 5.34 12.79
N VAL A 43 -10.12 5.49 11.73
CA VAL A 43 -9.20 6.61 11.59
C VAL A 43 -9.40 7.28 10.24
N ILE A 44 -9.56 8.59 10.26
CA ILE A 44 -9.52 9.45 9.06
C ILE A 44 -8.10 9.99 8.95
N VAL A 45 -7.39 9.61 7.89
CA VAL A 45 -5.98 9.95 7.67
C VAL A 45 -5.85 10.91 6.50
N GLU A 46 -5.20 12.04 6.72
CA GLU A 46 -4.77 12.95 5.65
C GLU A 46 -3.37 12.52 5.15
N THR A 47 -3.33 11.87 3.98
CA THR A 47 -2.04 11.50 3.36
C THR A 47 -1.49 12.61 2.50
N ARG A 48 -0.17 12.68 2.36
CA ARG A 48 0.51 13.42 1.30
C ARG A 48 0.71 12.54 0.08
N ASP A 49 0.91 13.16 -1.09
CA ASP A 49 1.40 12.43 -2.25
C ASP A 49 2.84 11.94 -2.03
N ALA A 50 3.29 10.96 -2.82
CA ALA A 50 4.63 10.38 -2.71
C ALA A 50 5.77 11.40 -2.83
N PHE A 51 5.50 12.57 -3.40
CA PHE A 51 6.46 13.67 -3.59
C PHE A 51 6.34 14.78 -2.54
N GLU A 52 5.54 14.60 -1.47
CA GLU A 52 5.28 15.59 -0.41
C GLU A 52 4.73 16.95 -0.90
N GLY A 53 4.05 16.99 -2.05
CA GLY A 53 3.59 18.23 -2.65
C GLY A 53 4.73 19.11 -3.20
N LYS A 54 5.95 18.59 -3.32
CA LYS A 54 7.09 19.32 -3.87
C LYS A 54 7.05 19.44 -5.39
N VAL A 55 6.43 18.49 -6.08
CA VAL A 55 6.17 18.53 -7.52
C VAL A 55 4.86 19.26 -7.76
N LYS A 56 4.92 20.56 -7.97
CA LYS A 56 3.75 21.44 -8.12
C LYS A 56 3.36 21.65 -9.58
N THR A 57 4.34 21.67 -10.47
CA THR A 57 4.19 21.90 -11.91
C THR A 57 4.89 20.79 -12.70
N GLU A 58 4.72 20.76 -14.01
CA GLU A 58 5.40 19.81 -14.89
C GLU A 58 6.90 20.11 -15.07
N GLU A 59 7.34 21.30 -14.70
CA GLU A 59 8.74 21.73 -14.72
C GLU A 59 9.51 21.32 -13.44
N ASP A 60 8.80 20.90 -12.38
CA ASP A 60 9.39 20.47 -11.11
C ASP A 60 9.86 19.01 -11.22
N LEU A 61 10.98 18.80 -11.88
CA LEU A 61 11.52 17.45 -12.05
C LEU A 61 11.93 16.82 -10.73
N PRO A 62 11.53 15.58 -10.43
CA PRO A 62 11.88 14.86 -9.20
C PRO A 62 13.36 14.90 -8.83
N SER A 63 14.26 14.73 -9.81
CA SER A 63 15.70 14.80 -9.60
C SER A 63 16.20 16.16 -9.08
N LYS A 64 15.43 17.22 -9.28
CA LYS A 64 15.77 18.58 -8.87
C LYS A 64 15.11 19.01 -7.56
N VAL A 65 13.88 18.53 -7.30
CA VAL A 65 13.08 19.01 -6.16
C VAL A 65 13.01 18.00 -5.00
N LEU A 66 13.33 16.74 -5.25
CA LEU A 66 13.33 15.69 -4.22
C LEU A 66 14.76 15.35 -3.77
N ARG A 67 14.84 14.80 -2.59
CA ARG A 67 16.07 14.24 -2.04
C ARG A 67 15.90 12.72 -1.88
N MET A 68 16.32 11.97 -2.89
CA MET A 68 16.30 10.50 -2.79
C MET A 68 17.20 10.00 -1.65
N PRO A 69 16.83 8.95 -0.91
CA PRO A 69 15.61 8.15 -1.04
C PRO A 69 14.45 8.67 -0.16
N PHE A 70 14.46 9.93 0.29
CA PHE A 70 13.44 10.53 1.15
C PHE A 70 12.21 10.95 0.34
N VAL A 71 11.49 9.96 -0.16
CA VAL A 71 10.24 10.07 -0.90
C VAL A 71 9.22 9.11 -0.30
N ASN A 72 7.97 9.20 -0.70
CA ASN A 72 6.89 8.37 -0.18
C ASN A 72 6.70 8.51 1.34
N PRO A 73 6.28 9.72 1.81
CA PRO A 73 6.10 10.03 3.23
C PRO A 73 4.95 9.24 3.84
N GLN A 74 5.20 8.57 4.96
CA GLN A 74 4.20 7.77 5.65
C GLN A 74 3.64 8.48 6.88
N ASN A 75 2.32 8.37 7.05
CA ASN A 75 1.61 8.68 8.28
C ASN A 75 1.79 7.55 9.29
N GLY A 76 1.73 7.88 10.58
CA GLY A 76 1.92 6.93 11.68
C GLY A 76 3.21 7.20 12.46
N PRO A 77 3.64 6.26 13.32
CA PRO A 77 2.97 5.00 13.62
C PRO A 77 1.70 5.21 14.47
N ILE A 78 0.64 4.52 14.06
CA ILE A 78 -0.59 4.41 14.83
C ILE A 78 -0.47 3.15 15.68
N MET A 79 -0.57 3.31 17.00
CA MET A 79 -0.52 2.19 17.95
C MET A 79 -1.90 1.58 18.12
N ILE A 80 -2.01 0.27 18.03
CA ILE A 80 -3.25 -0.47 18.22
C ILE A 80 -3.21 -1.16 19.59
N GLU A 81 -4.13 -0.79 20.48
CA GLU A 81 -4.18 -1.33 21.83
C GLU A 81 -4.37 -2.85 21.84
N GLY A 82 -3.58 -3.54 22.64
CA GLY A 82 -3.66 -4.99 22.78
C GLY A 82 -3.17 -5.81 21.59
N ALA A 83 -2.65 -5.19 20.52
CA ALA A 83 -1.99 -5.92 19.45
C ALA A 83 -0.62 -6.40 19.94
N GLU A 84 -0.35 -7.69 19.74
CA GLU A 84 0.87 -8.36 20.18
C GLU A 84 1.56 -9.07 19.01
N LYS A 85 2.86 -9.28 19.14
CA LYS A 85 3.61 -10.05 18.14
C LYS A 85 2.97 -11.43 17.93
N GLY A 86 2.71 -11.78 16.67
CA GLY A 86 2.06 -13.02 16.27
C GLY A 86 0.56 -12.89 15.99
N ASP A 87 -0.05 -11.76 16.30
CA ASP A 87 -1.41 -11.44 15.87
C ASP A 87 -1.44 -11.05 14.38
N VAL A 88 -2.64 -10.84 13.86
CA VAL A 88 -2.88 -10.25 12.54
C VAL A 88 -3.65 -8.95 12.70
N LEU A 89 -3.17 -7.89 12.07
CA LEU A 89 -3.90 -6.64 11.95
C LEU A 89 -4.78 -6.68 10.71
N ALA A 90 -6.08 -6.43 10.87
CA ALA A 90 -7.02 -6.27 9.76
C ALA A 90 -7.28 -4.78 9.54
N VAL A 91 -6.97 -4.29 8.34
CA VAL A 91 -7.20 -2.89 7.95
C VAL A 91 -8.21 -2.86 6.81
N TYR A 92 -9.41 -2.37 7.12
CA TYR A 92 -10.48 -2.16 6.14
C TYR A 92 -10.43 -0.73 5.63
N ILE A 93 -10.38 -0.54 4.33
CA ILE A 93 -10.45 0.78 3.70
C ILE A 93 -11.92 1.09 3.41
N GLU A 94 -12.49 2.07 4.14
CA GLU A 94 -13.88 2.46 4.00
C GLU A 94 -14.08 3.44 2.83
N SER A 95 -13.18 4.43 2.70
CA SER A 95 -13.25 5.43 1.64
C SER A 95 -11.89 6.08 1.39
N MET A 96 -11.72 6.62 0.18
CA MET A 96 -10.59 7.45 -0.21
C MET A 96 -11.11 8.59 -1.06
N ILE A 97 -10.83 9.82 -0.66
CA ILE A 97 -11.34 11.04 -1.30
C ILE A 97 -10.16 11.93 -1.66
N PRO A 98 -10.11 12.50 -2.89
CA PRO A 98 -9.09 13.46 -3.27
C PRO A 98 -9.10 14.68 -2.32
N ARG A 99 -7.94 15.10 -1.83
CA ARG A 99 -7.80 16.16 -0.85
C ARG A 99 -7.35 17.49 -1.51
N GLY A 100 -7.98 18.58 -1.09
CA GLY A 100 -7.71 19.93 -1.57
C GLY A 100 -8.88 20.51 -2.36
N GLU A 101 -8.83 21.82 -2.64
CA GLU A 101 -9.88 22.52 -3.37
C GLU A 101 -9.91 22.14 -4.86
N ASN A 102 -8.74 21.95 -5.46
CA ASN A 102 -8.56 21.47 -6.83
C ASN A 102 -7.54 20.32 -6.83
N PRO A 103 -7.96 19.09 -6.49
CA PRO A 103 -7.04 18.01 -6.31
C PRO A 103 -6.33 17.65 -7.61
N ARG A 104 -5.02 17.52 -7.54
CA ARG A 104 -4.20 17.09 -8.68
C ARG A 104 -3.29 15.95 -8.28
N GLY A 105 -3.29 14.93 -9.12
CA GLY A 105 -2.32 13.86 -9.05
C GLY A 105 -1.06 14.20 -9.84
N THR A 106 -0.01 13.42 -9.58
CA THR A 106 1.28 13.51 -10.27
C THR A 106 1.65 12.12 -10.77
N CYS A 107 1.95 12.01 -12.06
CA CYS A 107 2.64 10.85 -12.62
C CYS A 107 4.01 11.32 -13.11
N ALA A 108 5.08 10.59 -12.79
CA ALA A 108 6.42 10.94 -13.19
C ALA A 108 7.16 9.73 -13.78
N MET A 109 7.87 9.96 -14.88
CA MET A 109 8.89 9.04 -15.37
C MET A 109 10.24 9.58 -14.89
N ILE A 110 10.92 8.78 -14.07
CA ILE A 110 12.17 9.16 -13.42
C ILE A 110 13.28 8.26 -13.97
N PRO A 111 14.44 8.80 -14.40
CA PRO A 111 15.55 8.00 -14.87
C PRO A 111 15.97 6.92 -13.87
N GLN A 112 16.23 5.71 -14.36
CA GLN A 112 16.61 4.53 -13.55
C GLN A 112 15.52 4.07 -12.54
N PHE A 113 14.29 4.50 -12.73
CA PHE A 113 13.13 4.10 -11.93
C PHE A 113 12.02 3.60 -12.87
N GLY A 114 11.37 2.48 -12.50
CA GLY A 114 10.37 1.84 -13.36
C GLY A 114 10.87 0.61 -14.11
N ALA A 115 9.93 -0.25 -14.49
CA ALA A 115 10.18 -1.58 -15.06
C ALA A 115 10.95 -1.58 -16.40
N LEU A 116 10.83 -0.51 -17.17
CA LEU A 116 11.46 -0.40 -18.50
C LEU A 116 12.73 0.44 -18.49
N SER A 117 13.15 0.91 -17.34
CA SER A 117 14.43 1.61 -17.17
C SER A 117 15.51 0.68 -16.64
N GLY A 118 16.78 1.03 -16.85
CA GLY A 118 17.89 0.40 -16.13
C GLY A 118 17.81 0.73 -14.64
N THR A 119 18.14 -0.24 -13.81
CA THR A 119 18.26 -0.04 -12.36
C THR A 119 19.72 0.02 -11.94
N SER A 120 20.00 0.43 -10.70
CA SER A 120 21.35 0.36 -10.12
C SER A 120 21.94 -1.06 -10.09
N LEU A 121 21.07 -2.09 -10.19
CA LEU A 121 21.48 -3.51 -10.21
C LEU A 121 21.62 -4.07 -11.63
N THR A 122 20.88 -3.51 -12.59
CA THR A 122 20.86 -3.95 -13.99
C THR A 122 20.93 -2.73 -14.90
N ALA A 123 22.14 -2.21 -15.11
CA ALA A 123 22.36 -1.10 -16.04
C ALA A 123 22.12 -1.57 -17.48
N LEU A 124 21.40 -0.76 -18.25
CA LEU A 124 21.21 -0.96 -19.67
C LEU A 124 22.38 -0.30 -20.44
N LEU A 125 22.72 -0.83 -21.64
CA LEU A 125 23.63 -0.18 -22.56
C LEU A 125 22.97 0.96 -23.35
N ALA A 126 21.66 1.19 -23.15
CA ALA A 126 20.92 2.26 -23.78
C ALA A 126 20.92 3.53 -22.91
N GLU A 127 20.55 4.65 -23.50
CA GLU A 127 20.32 5.89 -22.77
C GLU A 127 19.20 5.72 -21.75
N ASP A 128 19.31 6.46 -20.64
CA ASP A 128 18.23 6.52 -19.65
C ASP A 128 16.95 7.06 -20.30
N LEU A 129 15.80 6.63 -19.75
CA LEU A 129 14.51 7.22 -20.11
C LEU A 129 14.50 8.70 -19.72
N PRO A 130 13.80 9.56 -20.49
CA PRO A 130 13.69 10.97 -20.15
C PRO A 130 12.94 11.15 -18.85
N GLU A 131 13.32 12.17 -18.07
CA GLU A 131 12.56 12.58 -16.91
C GLU A 131 11.39 13.46 -17.33
N ILE A 132 10.17 13.03 -17.02
CA ILE A 132 8.94 13.72 -17.41
C ILE A 132 7.98 13.70 -16.24
N VAL A 133 7.36 14.84 -15.98
CA VAL A 133 6.28 15.00 -15.00
C VAL A 133 4.98 15.33 -15.71
N ARG A 134 3.89 14.75 -15.22
CA ARG A 134 2.54 15.09 -15.65
C ARG A 134 1.68 15.41 -14.43
N LYS A 135 1.06 16.59 -14.44
CA LYS A 135 0.06 16.98 -13.44
C LYS A 135 -1.33 16.71 -13.99
N ILE A 136 -2.15 16.00 -13.23
CA ILE A 136 -3.41 15.42 -13.69
C ILE A 136 -4.51 15.85 -12.73
N ASP A 137 -5.57 16.47 -13.24
CA ASP A 137 -6.73 16.79 -12.43
C ASP A 137 -7.47 15.51 -12.03
N VAL A 138 -7.88 15.41 -10.78
CA VAL A 138 -8.48 14.22 -10.18
C VAL A 138 -9.69 14.61 -9.36
N ASP A 139 -10.79 13.90 -9.54
CA ASP A 139 -11.94 13.92 -8.65
C ASP A 139 -12.55 12.51 -8.51
N GLU A 140 -13.62 12.36 -7.75
CA GLU A 140 -14.29 11.08 -7.57
C GLU A 140 -14.97 10.54 -8.84
N GLN A 141 -15.04 11.32 -9.92
CA GLN A 141 -15.62 10.95 -11.21
C GLN A 141 -14.56 10.40 -12.17
N GLY A 142 -13.29 10.83 -12.00
CA GLY A 142 -12.24 10.39 -12.90
C GLY A 142 -10.87 10.99 -12.67
N VAL A 143 -9.93 10.45 -13.41
CA VAL A 143 -8.55 10.91 -13.54
C VAL A 143 -8.39 11.46 -14.97
N TYR A 144 -8.31 12.77 -15.10
CA TYR A 144 -8.39 13.47 -16.39
C TYR A 144 -7.03 13.51 -17.07
N TRP A 145 -6.62 12.36 -17.62
CA TRP A 145 -5.31 12.19 -18.24
C TRP A 145 -5.01 13.17 -19.38
N SER A 146 -6.02 13.47 -20.19
CA SER A 146 -5.93 14.46 -21.27
C SER A 146 -7.33 14.91 -21.69
N LYS A 147 -7.44 15.89 -22.61
CA LYS A 147 -8.73 16.29 -23.23
C LYS A 147 -9.47 15.16 -23.91
N ARG A 148 -8.81 14.02 -24.21
CA ARG A 148 -9.38 12.89 -24.94
C ARG A 148 -9.50 11.62 -24.09
N VAL A 149 -8.83 11.57 -22.96
CA VAL A 149 -8.74 10.34 -22.14
C VAL A 149 -9.01 10.70 -20.69
N THR A 150 -10.03 10.08 -20.14
CA THR A 150 -10.32 10.02 -18.72
C THR A 150 -10.15 8.58 -18.26
N LEU A 151 -9.29 8.35 -17.27
CA LEU A 151 -9.14 7.05 -16.63
C LEU A 151 -10.14 6.94 -15.47
N PRO A 152 -10.59 5.72 -15.13
CA PRO A 152 -11.43 5.53 -13.96
C PRO A 152 -10.72 5.99 -12.68
N TYR A 153 -11.42 6.71 -11.81
CA TYR A 153 -10.98 6.89 -10.43
C TYR A 153 -11.14 5.57 -9.70
N LYS A 154 -10.03 4.89 -9.47
CA LYS A 154 -9.95 3.61 -8.75
C LYS A 154 -8.88 3.72 -7.67
N PRO A 155 -9.20 4.48 -6.59
CA PRO A 155 -8.21 4.81 -5.59
C PRO A 155 -7.81 3.60 -4.76
N HIS A 156 -6.54 3.59 -4.35
CA HIS A 156 -5.99 2.60 -3.43
C HIS A 156 -4.80 3.17 -2.67
N ILE A 157 -4.41 2.48 -1.61
CA ILE A 157 -3.22 2.78 -0.84
C ILE A 157 -2.06 1.96 -1.41
N GLY A 158 -0.96 2.62 -1.79
CA GLY A 158 0.26 1.94 -2.21
C GLY A 158 1.01 1.34 -1.03
N THR A 159 1.21 2.12 0.03
CA THR A 159 1.99 1.71 1.20
C THR A 159 1.12 1.53 2.43
N LEU A 160 1.05 0.29 2.94
CA LEU A 160 0.38 -0.07 4.18
C LEU A 160 1.21 -1.10 4.94
N SER A 161 1.52 -0.86 6.22
CA SER A 161 2.51 -1.67 6.91
C SER A 161 2.33 -1.73 8.42
N CYS A 162 2.63 -2.88 9.01
CA CYS A 162 3.01 -2.99 10.42
C CYS A 162 4.53 -2.85 10.56
N SER A 163 5.00 -2.27 11.68
CA SER A 163 6.43 -2.18 11.93
C SER A 163 7.09 -3.56 12.05
N PRO A 164 8.25 -3.79 11.42
CA PRO A 164 9.14 -4.89 11.80
C PRO A 164 9.51 -4.82 13.28
N GLU A 165 10.09 -5.92 13.81
CA GLU A 165 10.48 -6.00 15.22
C GLU A 165 11.70 -5.14 15.56
N ILE A 166 12.69 -5.17 14.67
CA ILE A 166 14.01 -4.54 14.87
C ILE A 166 14.40 -3.62 13.71
N ASP A 167 14.11 -4.04 12.47
CA ASP A 167 14.59 -3.34 11.29
C ASP A 167 13.85 -2.01 11.04
N SER A 168 14.53 -1.11 10.33
CA SER A 168 13.92 0.07 9.71
C SER A 168 14.03 -0.07 8.21
N ILE A 169 12.89 -0.30 7.56
CA ILE A 169 12.79 -0.57 6.12
C ILE A 169 12.38 0.71 5.40
N ASN A 170 13.03 1.01 4.28
CA ASN A 170 12.67 2.17 3.44
C ASN A 170 11.21 2.05 2.96
N THR A 171 10.50 3.17 2.93
CA THR A 171 9.07 3.22 2.55
C THR A 171 8.80 2.83 1.10
N LEU A 172 9.81 2.68 0.25
CA LEU A 172 9.71 2.17 -1.12
C LEU A 172 9.81 0.64 -1.22
N THR A 173 9.97 -0.07 -0.11
CA THR A 173 10.25 -1.50 -0.12
C THR A 173 9.07 -2.30 0.43
N PRO A 174 8.44 -3.18 -0.35
CA PRO A 174 7.48 -4.15 0.15
C PRO A 174 8.19 -5.40 0.69
N ASP A 175 7.64 -6.02 1.75
CA ASP A 175 8.12 -7.27 2.33
C ASP A 175 7.04 -7.88 3.23
N GLN A 176 7.40 -8.84 4.08
CA GLN A 176 6.51 -9.47 5.07
C GLN A 176 5.79 -8.47 6.00
N HIS A 177 6.33 -7.30 6.23
CA HIS A 177 5.70 -6.24 7.03
C HIS A 177 4.57 -5.50 6.30
N GLY A 178 4.31 -5.77 5.03
CA GLY A 178 3.55 -4.98 4.09
C GLY A 178 4.48 -4.06 3.31
N GLY A 179 4.43 -2.76 3.56
CA GLY A 179 5.25 -1.76 2.88
C GLY A 179 4.62 -1.31 1.58
N ASN A 180 5.46 -0.96 0.62
CA ASN A 180 5.06 -0.43 -0.69
C ASN A 180 4.58 -1.55 -1.63
N MET A 181 3.39 -2.05 -1.38
CA MET A 181 2.85 -3.20 -2.12
C MET A 181 2.23 -2.80 -3.46
N ASP A 182 1.76 -1.55 -3.58
CA ASP A 182 1.17 -0.93 -4.77
C ASP A 182 0.13 -1.82 -5.46
N LEU A 183 -0.80 -2.33 -4.64
CA LEU A 183 -1.84 -3.24 -5.11
C LEU A 183 -3.09 -2.47 -5.51
N PRO A 184 -3.49 -2.45 -6.80
CA PRO A 184 -4.70 -1.74 -7.23
C PRO A 184 -6.01 -2.21 -6.59
N ASP A 185 -5.98 -3.35 -5.90
CA ASP A 185 -7.13 -3.91 -5.18
C ASP A 185 -7.17 -3.48 -3.69
N MET A 186 -6.13 -2.79 -3.19
CA MET A 186 -6.05 -2.28 -1.82
C MET A 186 -6.76 -0.92 -1.68
N GLY A 187 -8.01 -0.87 -2.12
CA GLY A 187 -8.86 0.31 -2.16
C GLY A 187 -10.14 0.17 -1.33
N PRO A 188 -11.09 1.11 -1.45
CA PRO A 188 -12.35 1.06 -0.73
C PRO A 188 -13.08 -0.28 -0.90
N GLY A 189 -13.53 -0.86 0.22
CA GLY A 189 -14.18 -2.18 0.26
C GLY A 189 -13.23 -3.37 0.45
N SER A 190 -11.93 -3.15 0.49
CA SER A 190 -10.93 -4.20 0.76
C SER A 190 -10.51 -4.27 2.22
N ILE A 191 -10.10 -5.47 2.65
CA ILE A 191 -9.45 -5.71 3.94
C ILE A 191 -8.04 -6.23 3.68
N THR A 192 -7.05 -5.51 4.18
CA THR A 192 -5.66 -5.97 4.17
C THR A 192 -5.34 -6.58 5.53
N TYR A 193 -4.80 -7.79 5.52
CA TYR A 193 -4.31 -8.50 6.68
C TYR A 193 -2.79 -8.38 6.74
N LEU A 194 -2.27 -7.84 7.83
CA LEU A 194 -0.84 -7.64 8.04
C LEU A 194 -0.35 -8.46 9.23
N PRO A 195 0.78 -9.17 9.12
CA PRO A 195 1.36 -9.87 10.27
C PRO A 195 1.90 -8.85 11.28
N VAL A 196 1.48 -8.97 12.54
CA VAL A 196 1.99 -8.12 13.63
C VAL A 196 3.35 -8.66 14.09
N ARG A 197 4.40 -7.87 13.92
CA ARG A 197 5.78 -8.23 14.30
C ARG A 197 6.26 -7.54 15.57
N SER A 198 5.58 -6.46 15.99
CA SER A 198 5.92 -5.69 17.18
C SER A 198 4.65 -5.34 17.99
N ASN A 199 4.79 -5.19 19.29
CA ASN A 199 3.66 -4.83 20.16
C ASN A 199 3.05 -3.48 19.75
N GLY A 200 1.73 -3.43 19.72
CA GLY A 200 0.96 -2.30 19.22
C GLY A 200 0.88 -2.24 17.70
N ALA A 201 1.36 -3.24 16.95
CA ALA A 201 1.43 -3.32 15.49
C ALA A 201 2.20 -2.16 14.83
N ARG A 202 2.05 -0.93 15.35
CA ARG A 202 2.68 0.31 14.83
C ARG A 202 2.38 0.47 13.34
N LEU A 203 1.11 0.74 13.04
CA LEU A 203 0.61 0.87 11.67
C LEU A 203 1.13 2.15 11.01
N PHE A 204 1.66 2.01 9.79
CA PHE A 204 2.01 3.09 8.88
C PHE A 204 1.12 3.01 7.64
N ILE A 205 0.73 4.18 7.11
CA ILE A 205 -0.13 4.31 5.95
C ILE A 205 0.23 5.56 5.15
N GLY A 206 0.26 5.47 3.83
CA GLY A 206 0.51 6.59 2.93
C GLY A 206 0.44 6.16 1.49
N ASP A 207 0.96 7.01 0.59
CA ASP A 207 1.10 6.63 -0.80
C ASP A 207 -0.25 6.34 -1.47
N ALA A 208 -1.10 7.34 -1.50
CA ALA A 208 -2.41 7.21 -2.12
C ALA A 208 -2.30 7.38 -3.63
N HIS A 209 -2.87 6.44 -4.36
CA HIS A 209 -2.94 6.42 -5.82
C HIS A 209 -4.38 6.65 -6.27
N ALA A 210 -4.61 7.58 -7.18
CA ALA A 210 -5.94 7.80 -7.77
C ALA A 210 -6.31 6.72 -8.79
N CYS A 211 -5.31 6.18 -9.47
CA CYS A 211 -5.38 4.98 -10.29
C CYS A 211 -3.96 4.46 -10.59
N GLN A 212 -3.87 3.16 -10.85
CA GLN A 212 -2.65 2.46 -11.23
C GLN A 212 -3.00 1.25 -12.08
N GLY A 213 -2.19 0.97 -13.08
CA GLY A 213 -2.19 -0.31 -13.80
C GLY A 213 -1.35 -1.37 -13.09
N ASP A 214 -1.57 -2.64 -13.42
CA ASP A 214 -0.77 -3.74 -12.88
C ASP A 214 0.73 -3.51 -13.13
N GLY A 215 1.51 -3.65 -12.06
CA GLY A 215 2.95 -3.56 -12.07
C GLY A 215 3.53 -2.16 -11.91
N GLU A 216 2.70 -1.10 -11.95
CA GLU A 216 3.16 0.29 -11.80
C GLU A 216 4.36 0.63 -12.69
N VAL A 217 4.32 0.19 -13.93
CA VAL A 217 5.48 -0.02 -14.80
C VAL A 217 6.35 1.21 -15.10
N CYS A 218 5.86 2.44 -14.92
CA CYS A 218 6.70 3.63 -15.06
C CYS A 218 7.35 4.08 -13.74
N GLY A 219 7.09 3.38 -12.64
CA GLY A 219 7.64 3.67 -11.32
C GLY A 219 6.82 4.63 -10.49
N THR A 220 5.72 5.14 -11.02
CA THR A 220 4.71 5.93 -10.31
C THR A 220 3.33 5.61 -10.83
N ALA A 221 2.34 5.66 -9.94
CA ALA A 221 0.93 5.69 -10.27
C ALA A 221 0.49 7.14 -10.62
N VAL A 222 -0.76 7.45 -10.38
CA VAL A 222 -1.23 8.84 -10.24
C VAL A 222 -1.24 9.16 -8.76
N GLU A 223 -0.09 9.65 -8.29
CA GLU A 223 0.19 10.00 -6.90
C GLU A 223 -0.64 11.22 -6.49
N TYR A 224 -1.40 11.15 -5.41
CA TYR A 224 -2.23 12.27 -4.99
C TYR A 224 -2.40 12.34 -3.47
N PRO A 225 -2.61 13.54 -2.90
CA PRO A 225 -2.99 13.64 -1.49
C PRO A 225 -4.43 13.22 -1.29
N SER A 226 -4.69 12.36 -0.30
CA SER A 226 -6.02 11.85 -0.03
C SER A 226 -6.48 12.08 1.41
N THR A 227 -7.80 12.08 1.61
CA THR A 227 -8.43 11.79 2.89
C THR A 227 -8.92 10.35 2.87
N THR A 228 -8.21 9.48 3.57
CA THR A 228 -8.48 8.05 3.60
C THR A 228 -9.11 7.66 4.93
N THR A 229 -10.26 7.00 4.89
CA THR A 229 -10.90 6.45 6.09
C THR A 229 -10.64 4.96 6.17
N ILE A 230 -10.01 4.55 7.26
CA ILE A 230 -9.75 3.14 7.55
C ILE A 230 -10.43 2.72 8.84
N ARG A 231 -10.68 1.43 8.96
CA ARG A 231 -11.08 0.79 10.20
C ARG A 231 -10.11 -0.34 10.51
N VAL A 232 -9.68 -0.42 11.76
CA VAL A 232 -8.59 -1.32 12.16
C VAL A 232 -9.05 -2.26 13.24
N ASP A 233 -8.78 -3.56 13.07
CA ASP A 233 -9.07 -4.58 14.09
C ASP A 233 -7.89 -5.53 14.28
N VAL A 234 -7.88 -6.27 15.40
CA VAL A 234 -6.84 -7.24 15.74
C VAL A 234 -7.43 -8.63 15.80
N ILE A 235 -6.87 -9.53 14.99
CA ILE A 235 -7.27 -10.95 14.99
C ILE A 235 -6.27 -11.72 15.83
N LYS A 236 -6.74 -12.24 16.96
CA LYS A 236 -5.97 -13.12 17.85
C LYS A 236 -5.99 -14.57 17.36
N ASN A 237 -4.96 -15.32 17.72
CA ASN A 237 -4.85 -16.76 17.41
C ASN A 237 -4.91 -17.07 15.91
N TRP A 238 -4.49 -16.14 15.08
CA TRP A 238 -4.28 -16.32 13.66
C TRP A 238 -2.92 -15.73 13.28
N SER A 239 -2.04 -16.54 12.73
CA SER A 239 -0.71 -16.09 12.32
C SER A 239 -0.55 -16.25 10.82
N ILE A 240 -0.05 -15.22 10.19
CA ILE A 240 0.31 -15.20 8.76
C ILE A 240 1.76 -14.75 8.62
N GLU A 241 2.42 -15.22 7.57
CA GLU A 241 3.81 -14.85 7.30
C GLU A 241 3.89 -13.63 6.39
N TRP A 242 3.02 -13.59 5.39
CA TRP A 242 2.93 -12.54 4.38
C TRP A 242 1.59 -11.81 4.46
N PRO A 243 1.51 -10.56 3.97
CA PRO A 243 0.24 -9.86 3.86
C PRO A 243 -0.76 -10.61 2.99
N ARG A 244 -2.05 -10.45 3.31
CA ARG A 244 -3.18 -10.98 2.55
C ARG A 244 -4.17 -9.89 2.29
N LEU A 245 -4.96 -10.03 1.24
CA LEU A 245 -6.00 -9.09 0.88
C LEU A 245 -7.32 -9.83 0.61
N GLU A 246 -8.41 -9.28 1.08
CA GLU A 246 -9.75 -9.79 0.84
C GLU A 246 -10.64 -8.68 0.30
N THR A 247 -11.38 -8.99 -0.75
CA THR A 247 -12.46 -8.14 -1.28
C THR A 247 -13.78 -8.93 -1.25
N GLU A 248 -14.88 -8.32 -1.66
CA GLU A 248 -16.16 -9.02 -1.77
C GLU A 248 -16.08 -10.27 -2.67
N HIS A 249 -15.17 -10.27 -3.65
CA HIS A 249 -15.15 -11.28 -4.71
C HIS A 249 -13.89 -12.13 -4.73
N MET A 250 -12.81 -11.72 -4.05
CA MET A 250 -11.51 -12.38 -4.15
C MET A 250 -10.78 -12.50 -2.82
N LEU A 251 -10.10 -13.62 -2.64
CA LEU A 251 -9.04 -13.82 -1.67
C LEU A 251 -7.70 -13.71 -2.37
N MET A 252 -6.80 -12.93 -1.85
CA MET A 252 -5.48 -12.69 -2.44
C MET A 252 -4.39 -12.83 -1.39
N THR A 253 -3.28 -13.41 -1.80
CA THR A 253 -2.04 -13.48 -1.02
C THR A 253 -0.95 -12.73 -1.74
N ILE A 254 -0.04 -12.13 -0.99
CA ILE A 254 0.94 -11.19 -1.51
C ILE A 254 2.33 -11.78 -1.29
N GLY A 255 3.11 -11.85 -2.35
CA GLY A 255 4.51 -12.23 -2.28
C GLY A 255 5.37 -11.09 -2.81
N SER A 256 6.39 -10.70 -2.06
CA SER A 256 7.36 -9.68 -2.47
C SER A 256 8.75 -10.27 -2.50
N ALA A 257 9.34 -10.37 -3.68
CA ALA A 257 10.68 -10.93 -3.88
C ALA A 257 11.23 -10.57 -5.26
N ARG A 258 12.52 -10.72 -5.44
CA ARG A 258 13.22 -10.75 -6.72
C ARG A 258 14.00 -12.06 -6.84
N PRO A 259 13.87 -12.82 -7.95
CA PRO A 259 13.07 -12.51 -9.15
C PRO A 259 11.56 -12.68 -8.93
N LEU A 260 10.76 -12.24 -9.92
CA LEU A 260 9.30 -12.26 -9.86
C LEU A 260 8.70 -13.66 -9.65
N GLU A 261 9.35 -14.71 -10.17
CA GLU A 261 8.94 -16.09 -9.98
C GLU A 261 8.94 -16.49 -8.50
N ASP A 262 9.85 -15.96 -7.69
CA ASP A 262 9.88 -16.23 -6.25
C ASP A 262 8.76 -15.50 -5.52
N ALA A 263 8.44 -14.26 -5.90
CA ALA A 263 7.26 -13.56 -5.39
C ALA A 263 5.98 -14.35 -5.69
N THR A 264 5.85 -14.86 -6.91
CA THR A 264 4.71 -15.69 -7.33
C THR A 264 4.62 -17.00 -6.51
N ARG A 265 5.74 -17.67 -6.27
CA ARG A 265 5.79 -18.90 -5.44
C ARG A 265 5.37 -18.64 -4.00
N ILE A 266 5.81 -17.50 -3.42
CA ILE A 266 5.41 -17.08 -2.08
C ILE A 266 3.90 -16.91 -2.03
N ALA A 267 3.32 -16.15 -2.97
CA ALA A 267 1.89 -15.88 -3.01
C ALA A 267 1.06 -17.17 -3.16
N TYR A 268 1.38 -18.03 -4.12
CA TYR A 268 0.67 -19.30 -4.31
C TYR A 268 0.78 -20.24 -3.11
N LYS A 269 1.99 -20.39 -2.54
CA LYS A 269 2.20 -21.17 -1.32
C LYS A 269 1.28 -20.70 -0.20
N ASP A 270 1.25 -19.39 0.04
CA ASP A 270 0.44 -18.84 1.13
C ASP A 270 -1.06 -19.01 0.86
N LEU A 271 -1.53 -18.90 -0.39
CA LEU A 271 -2.92 -19.13 -0.74
C LEU A 271 -3.34 -20.59 -0.55
N VAL A 272 -2.52 -21.55 -0.96
CA VAL A 272 -2.76 -22.99 -0.73
C VAL A 272 -2.89 -23.26 0.77
N LEU A 273 -1.97 -22.75 1.59
CA LEU A 273 -2.00 -22.93 3.03
C LEU A 273 -3.20 -22.23 3.68
N TRP A 274 -3.62 -21.10 3.16
CA TRP A 274 -4.82 -20.43 3.63
C TRP A 274 -6.09 -21.22 3.31
N MET A 275 -6.19 -21.75 2.10
CA MET A 275 -7.31 -22.62 1.70
C MET A 275 -7.40 -23.89 2.55
N GLU A 276 -6.28 -24.53 2.84
CA GLU A 276 -6.22 -25.71 3.71
C GLU A 276 -6.68 -25.36 5.13
N ALA A 277 -6.10 -24.31 5.72
CA ALA A 277 -6.34 -23.97 7.12
C ALA A 277 -7.75 -23.44 7.42
N GLU A 278 -8.34 -22.66 6.51
CA GLU A 278 -9.56 -21.92 6.79
C GLU A 278 -10.77 -22.43 6.02
N TYR A 279 -10.56 -23.07 4.88
CA TYR A 279 -11.66 -23.51 4.00
C TYR A 279 -11.75 -25.05 3.90
N GLY A 280 -10.87 -25.79 4.58
CA GLY A 280 -10.93 -27.25 4.67
C GLY A 280 -10.58 -27.99 3.38
N PHE A 281 -9.86 -27.35 2.46
CA PHE A 281 -9.36 -28.03 1.28
C PHE A 281 -8.23 -28.99 1.64
N ASP A 282 -8.13 -30.11 0.93
CA ASP A 282 -6.87 -30.84 0.87
C ASP A 282 -5.81 -29.97 0.19
N ARG A 283 -4.61 -29.95 0.73
CA ARG A 283 -3.50 -29.10 0.24
C ARG A 283 -3.20 -29.32 -1.24
N TRP A 284 -3.17 -30.56 -1.67
CA TRP A 284 -2.81 -30.92 -3.03
C TRP A 284 -3.95 -30.66 -4.00
N ASP A 285 -5.19 -30.85 -3.56
CA ASP A 285 -6.37 -30.47 -4.32
C ASP A 285 -6.47 -28.97 -4.51
N ALA A 286 -6.24 -28.16 -3.45
CA ALA A 286 -6.13 -26.71 -3.53
C ALA A 286 -5.06 -26.27 -4.55
N TYR A 287 -3.87 -26.89 -4.50
CA TYR A 287 -2.79 -26.58 -5.43
C TYR A 287 -3.17 -26.89 -6.88
N MET A 288 -3.78 -28.06 -7.15
CA MET A 288 -4.24 -28.42 -8.48
C MET A 288 -5.37 -27.49 -8.97
N MET A 289 -6.32 -27.13 -8.10
CA MET A 289 -7.41 -26.22 -8.43
C MET A 289 -6.89 -24.83 -8.79
N LEU A 290 -5.95 -24.28 -8.02
CA LEU A 290 -5.35 -22.98 -8.30
C LEU A 290 -4.61 -22.94 -9.64
N SER A 291 -4.10 -24.08 -10.12
CA SER A 291 -3.52 -24.17 -11.47
C SER A 291 -4.56 -23.95 -12.59
N GLN A 292 -5.84 -24.14 -12.29
CA GLN A 292 -6.94 -24.02 -13.27
C GLN A 292 -7.65 -22.65 -13.18
N CYS A 293 -7.74 -22.07 -11.98
CA CYS A 293 -8.55 -20.88 -11.75
C CYS A 293 -7.79 -19.73 -11.05
N GLY A 294 -6.54 -19.96 -10.63
CA GLY A 294 -5.73 -18.93 -9.98
C GLY A 294 -5.39 -17.78 -10.92
N ILE A 295 -5.46 -16.55 -10.41
CA ILE A 295 -5.10 -15.34 -11.14
C ILE A 295 -3.84 -14.75 -10.47
N VAL A 296 -2.82 -14.46 -11.28
CA VAL A 296 -1.62 -13.74 -10.84
C VAL A 296 -1.67 -12.34 -11.40
N ARG A 297 -1.47 -11.37 -10.53
CA ARG A 297 -1.35 -9.95 -10.90
C ARG A 297 -0.07 -9.39 -10.31
N LEU A 298 0.45 -8.36 -10.94
CA LEU A 298 1.61 -7.62 -10.45
C LEU A 298 1.11 -6.36 -9.73
N GLY A 299 1.44 -6.19 -8.47
CA GLY A 299 1.25 -4.92 -7.79
C GLY A 299 2.30 -3.92 -8.26
N ASN A 300 3.55 -4.25 -8.02
CA ASN A 300 4.71 -3.43 -8.28
C ASN A 300 5.75 -4.24 -9.08
N PHE A 301 6.21 -3.69 -10.19
CA PHE A 301 7.24 -4.27 -11.06
C PHE A 301 8.31 -3.21 -11.39
N VAL A 302 8.72 -2.47 -10.38
CA VAL A 302 9.63 -1.32 -10.46
C VAL A 302 11.02 -1.66 -9.96
#